data_4453423bc1a3d0e39dba04671eae6bfd
#
_entry.id   4453423bc1a3d0e39dba04671eae6bfd
#
_cell.length_a   1.000
_cell.length_b   1.000
_cell.length_c   1.000
_cell.angle_alpha   90.00
_cell.angle_beta   90.00
_cell.angle_gamma   90.00
#
_symmetry.space_group_name_H-M   'P 1'
#
loop_
_entity.id
_entity.type
_entity.pdbx_description
1 polymer ?
#
loop_
_entity_poly.entity_id
_entity_poly.type
_entity_poly.pdbx_seq_one_letter_code
_entity_poly.pdbx_strand_id
1 'polypeptide(L)'
;MRASLAVLALIALTAGCGSATSPSKRSAPTPGSLQALWNQSEERVGLIPGTTDYSPGDLRISFLVVDHRGRVVAPPKARFWIARRLLNKPFWQTVARLENVGVPGVTTSEPVKALYVAHVRVPRAGTYWVLARPLGRVRIGGVTQVVVNEHSTSPAVGTRAFPSHTPTLATAHGRTSELTTRVPPDRGLLRYSIAESLTAHAPFVVTFATPRWCTSRTCGPVVDVVQAARRQFASSLVRFIHVEVYAGNDPRKGYNRWYREWHLRSEPWTFLIGADGRVKAKFAGSMSLRELAAAVRRFLL
;
A
#
# COMPACT_ATOMS: atom_id res chain seq x y z
N MET A 1 92.37 -17.27 -2.45
CA MET A 1 92.13 -16.65 -1.12
C MET A 1 90.83 -15.89 -1.16
N ARG A 2 89.88 -16.42 -0.53
CA ARG A 2 88.70 -15.75 0.15
C ARG A 2 87.57 -16.80 0.24
N ALA A 3 87.38 -17.30 1.43
CA ALA A 3 86.35 -18.24 1.82
C ALA A 3 84.98 -17.48 1.90
N SER A 4 83.94 -18.12 1.40
CA SER A 4 82.55 -17.67 1.63
C SER A 4 81.83 -18.72 2.45
N LEU A 5 81.45 -18.34 3.69
CA LEU A 5 80.63 -19.12 4.58
C LEU A 5 79.20 -19.17 4.03
N ALA A 6 78.64 -20.33 3.90
CA ALA A 6 77.20 -20.57 3.67
C ALA A 6 76.52 -20.69 5.03
N VAL A 7 75.56 -19.79 5.30
CA VAL A 7 74.67 -19.84 6.46
C VAL A 7 73.40 -20.58 6.06
N LEU A 8 73.22 -21.77 6.65
CA LEU A 8 71.96 -22.53 6.54
C LEU A 8 70.91 -21.90 7.50
N ALA A 9 69.84 -21.33 6.94
CA ALA A 9 68.70 -20.89 7.72
C ALA A 9 67.71 -22.03 7.84
N LEU A 10 67.50 -22.56 9.06
CA LEU A 10 66.46 -23.53 9.39
C LEU A 10 65.11 -22.79 9.48
N ILE A 11 64.20 -23.07 8.55
CA ILE A 11 62.82 -22.59 8.62
C ILE A 11 62.01 -23.62 9.39
N ALA A 12 61.57 -23.24 10.62
CA ALA A 12 60.63 -24.01 11.43
C ALA A 12 59.23 -23.78 10.92
N LEU A 13 58.60 -24.84 10.30
CA LEU A 13 57.18 -24.80 9.98
C LEU A 13 56.39 -25.03 11.26
N THR A 14 55.74 -23.97 11.76
CA THR A 14 54.71 -24.07 12.77
C THR A 14 53.40 -24.45 12.11
N ALA A 15 52.99 -25.71 12.34
CA ALA A 15 51.65 -26.16 11.98
C ALA A 15 50.60 -25.45 12.82
N GLY A 16 50.00 -24.38 12.25
CA GLY A 16 48.83 -23.71 12.86
C GLY A 16 47.61 -24.63 12.75
N CYS A 17 47.13 -25.18 13.87
CA CYS A 17 45.83 -25.81 13.99
C CYS A 17 44.77 -24.74 13.70
N GLY A 18 44.30 -24.62 12.47
CA GLY A 18 43.12 -23.88 12.10
C GLY A 18 41.88 -24.54 12.73
N SER A 19 41.34 -23.93 13.78
CA SER A 19 40.04 -24.31 14.32
C SER A 19 38.99 -24.11 13.23
N ALA A 20 38.58 -25.23 12.62
CA ALA A 20 37.44 -25.25 11.72
C ALA A 20 36.21 -24.81 12.51
N THR A 21 35.75 -23.58 12.32
CA THR A 21 34.46 -23.11 12.81
C THR A 21 33.38 -23.99 12.18
N SER A 22 32.87 -24.95 12.94
CA SER A 22 31.76 -25.78 12.54
C SER A 22 30.60 -24.88 12.10
N PRO A 23 29.96 -25.11 10.94
CA PRO A 23 28.81 -24.34 10.53
C PRO A 23 27.72 -24.44 11.60
N SER A 24 27.35 -23.30 12.19
CA SER A 24 26.28 -23.22 13.16
C SER A 24 25.07 -24.00 12.64
N LYS A 25 24.70 -25.09 13.31
CA LYS A 25 23.48 -25.87 13.02
C LYS A 25 22.31 -24.88 13.16
N ARG A 26 21.75 -24.43 12.03
CA ARG A 26 20.50 -23.66 12.05
C ARG A 26 19.46 -24.53 12.71
N SER A 27 19.06 -24.16 13.92
CA SER A 27 18.01 -24.84 14.65
C SER A 27 16.78 -24.96 13.77
N ALA A 28 16.15 -26.14 13.77
CA ALA A 28 14.92 -26.35 13.03
C ALA A 28 13.86 -25.33 13.49
N PRO A 29 13.08 -24.77 12.56
CA PRO A 29 12.08 -23.77 12.93
C PRO A 29 11.03 -24.39 13.86
N THR A 30 10.61 -23.65 14.88
CA THR A 30 9.57 -24.07 15.81
C THR A 30 8.31 -24.51 15.03
N PRO A 31 7.73 -25.68 15.33
CA PRO A 31 6.53 -26.16 14.67
C PRO A 31 5.38 -25.13 14.76
N GLY A 32 4.74 -24.88 13.61
CA GLY A 32 3.66 -23.88 13.48
C GLY A 32 4.11 -22.41 13.47
N SER A 33 5.44 -22.16 13.52
CA SER A 33 5.97 -20.80 13.31
C SER A 33 5.75 -20.33 11.87
N LEU A 34 5.82 -19.01 11.64
CA LEU A 34 5.71 -18.46 10.30
C LEU A 34 6.79 -19.03 9.36
N GLN A 35 8.01 -19.22 9.88
CA GLN A 35 9.11 -19.89 9.15
C GLN A 35 8.77 -21.32 8.78
N ALA A 36 8.19 -22.09 9.72
CA ALA A 36 7.81 -23.49 9.44
C ALA A 36 6.70 -23.54 8.37
N LEU A 37 5.74 -22.63 8.43
CA LEU A 37 4.70 -22.49 7.39
C LEU A 37 5.32 -22.12 6.04
N TRP A 38 6.25 -21.17 6.01
CA TRP A 38 6.91 -20.77 4.77
C TRP A 38 7.76 -21.89 4.16
N ASN A 39 8.45 -22.67 5.00
CA ASN A 39 9.25 -23.81 4.54
C ASN A 39 8.43 -24.94 3.90
N GLN A 40 7.10 -24.96 4.10
CA GLN A 40 6.19 -25.87 3.40
C GLN A 40 5.87 -25.42 1.97
N SER A 41 6.35 -24.27 1.54
CA SER A 41 6.17 -23.77 0.17
C SER A 41 7.16 -24.48 -0.76
N GLU A 42 6.65 -24.97 -1.88
CA GLU A 42 7.44 -25.60 -2.95
C GLU A 42 8.17 -24.54 -3.77
N GLU A 43 7.51 -23.38 -3.95
CA GLU A 43 8.09 -22.23 -4.66
C GLU A 43 8.06 -21.00 -3.74
N ARG A 44 9.15 -20.25 -3.72
CA ARG A 44 9.28 -18.98 -3.01
C ARG A 44 9.04 -17.82 -3.94
N VAL A 45 8.22 -16.87 -3.50
CA VAL A 45 7.79 -15.71 -4.27
C VAL A 45 8.03 -14.42 -3.47
N GLY A 46 8.11 -13.30 -4.18
CA GLY A 46 8.18 -11.98 -3.58
C GLY A 46 6.80 -11.49 -3.15
N LEU A 47 6.74 -10.79 -2.00
CA LEU A 47 5.58 -9.98 -1.60
C LEU A 47 5.97 -8.52 -1.66
N ILE A 48 5.22 -7.74 -2.45
CA ILE A 48 5.43 -6.30 -2.60
C ILE A 48 4.25 -5.60 -1.90
N PRO A 49 4.48 -4.88 -0.77
CA PRO A 49 3.43 -4.12 -0.10
C PRO A 49 2.85 -3.03 -1.01
N GLY A 50 1.53 -2.87 -0.99
CA GLY A 50 0.83 -1.82 -1.76
C GLY A 50 0.68 -0.50 -1.01
N THR A 51 1.00 -0.49 0.30
CA THR A 51 1.02 0.70 1.16
C THR A 51 1.94 0.48 2.35
N THR A 52 2.38 1.56 2.98
CA THR A 52 3.29 1.55 4.13
C THR A 52 2.80 2.37 5.34
N ASP A 53 1.66 3.04 5.24
CA ASP A 53 1.10 3.85 6.34
C ASP A 53 0.12 3.03 7.18
N TYR A 54 0.65 2.27 8.13
CA TYR A 54 -0.11 1.47 9.08
C TYR A 54 0.05 2.02 10.50
N SER A 55 -1.05 2.01 11.28
CA SER A 55 -1.07 2.26 12.73
C SER A 55 -1.91 1.20 13.43
N PRO A 56 -1.77 0.99 14.77
CA PRO A 56 -2.51 -0.05 15.48
C PRO A 56 -4.02 0.00 15.25
N GLY A 57 -4.67 -1.15 15.20
CA GLY A 57 -6.10 -1.31 14.96
C GLY A 57 -6.40 -2.30 13.85
N ASP A 58 -7.53 -2.09 13.19
CA ASP A 58 -7.96 -2.87 12.03
C ASP A 58 -7.26 -2.35 10.77
N LEU A 59 -6.40 -3.18 10.19
CA LEU A 59 -5.58 -2.84 9.04
C LEU A 59 -6.08 -3.50 7.77
N ARG A 60 -6.08 -2.73 6.69
CA ARG A 60 -6.16 -3.23 5.32
C ARG A 60 -4.74 -3.34 4.75
N ILE A 61 -4.22 -4.55 4.64
CA ILE A 61 -2.90 -4.80 4.05
C ILE A 61 -3.11 -5.23 2.60
N SER A 62 -2.64 -4.41 1.67
CA SER A 62 -2.62 -4.73 0.25
C SER A 62 -1.23 -5.12 -0.22
N PHE A 63 -1.13 -6.09 -1.13
CA PHE A 63 0.15 -6.58 -1.61
C PHE A 63 0.03 -7.27 -2.98
N LEU A 64 1.15 -7.28 -3.71
CA LEU A 64 1.35 -8.13 -4.88
C LEU A 64 2.13 -9.38 -4.49
N VAL A 65 1.86 -10.46 -5.19
CA VAL A 65 2.70 -11.66 -5.20
C VAL A 65 3.36 -11.75 -6.57
N VAL A 66 4.69 -11.85 -6.57
CA VAL A 66 5.48 -11.91 -7.81
C VAL A 66 6.41 -13.11 -7.80
N ASP A 67 6.48 -13.82 -8.92
CA ASP A 67 7.42 -14.94 -9.10
C ASP A 67 8.86 -14.43 -9.29
N HIS A 68 9.82 -15.37 -9.41
CA HIS A 68 11.24 -15.05 -9.62
C HIS A 68 11.53 -14.32 -10.94
N ARG A 69 10.56 -14.28 -11.87
CA ARG A 69 10.63 -13.53 -13.15
C ARG A 69 9.92 -12.18 -13.07
N GLY A 70 9.44 -11.78 -11.89
CA GLY A 70 8.68 -10.53 -11.70
C GLY A 70 7.25 -10.59 -12.22
N ARG A 71 6.72 -11.74 -12.60
CA ARG A 71 5.34 -11.88 -13.08
C ARG A 71 4.39 -11.96 -11.89
N VAL A 72 3.26 -11.29 -11.99
CA VAL A 72 2.23 -11.31 -10.95
C VAL A 72 1.57 -12.68 -10.89
N VAL A 73 1.55 -13.25 -9.68
CA VAL A 73 0.86 -14.49 -9.35
C VAL A 73 -0.48 -14.14 -8.74
N ALA A 74 -1.58 -14.48 -9.41
CA ALA A 74 -2.90 -13.94 -9.11
C ALA A 74 -4.06 -14.96 -9.01
N PRO A 75 -3.93 -16.11 -8.27
CA PRO A 75 -5.11 -16.87 -7.88
C PRO A 75 -6.12 -16.01 -7.12
N PRO A 76 -7.44 -16.33 -7.15
CA PRO A 76 -8.48 -15.47 -6.57
C PRO A 76 -8.34 -15.20 -5.07
N LYS A 77 -7.65 -16.08 -4.34
CA LYS A 77 -7.49 -16.01 -2.88
C LYS A 77 -6.06 -16.39 -2.48
N ALA A 78 -5.61 -15.85 -1.35
CA ALA A 78 -4.37 -16.25 -0.69
C ALA A 78 -4.62 -16.42 0.81
N ARG A 79 -4.06 -17.45 1.43
CA ARG A 79 -3.95 -17.48 2.89
C ARG A 79 -2.94 -16.44 3.32
N PHE A 80 -3.24 -15.74 4.40
CA PHE A 80 -2.40 -14.68 4.93
C PHE A 80 -2.23 -14.85 6.44
N TRP A 81 -0.99 -14.75 6.90
CA TRP A 81 -0.61 -14.87 8.31
C TRP A 81 0.27 -13.70 8.71
N ILE A 82 0.16 -13.29 9.97
CA ILE A 82 1.01 -12.26 10.55
C ILE A 82 1.55 -12.71 11.91
N ALA A 83 2.84 -12.44 12.14
CA ALA A 83 3.54 -12.76 13.38
C ALA A 83 4.51 -11.64 13.76
N ARG A 84 4.87 -11.57 15.05
CA ARG A 84 5.87 -10.61 15.55
C ARG A 84 7.26 -10.87 14.99
N ARG A 85 7.63 -12.15 14.88
CA ARG A 85 8.93 -12.60 14.34
C ARG A 85 8.69 -13.79 13.43
N LEU A 86 9.61 -14.05 12.53
CA LEU A 86 9.52 -15.17 11.61
C LEU A 86 9.45 -16.53 12.33
N LEU A 87 10.15 -16.66 13.46
CA LEU A 87 10.18 -17.87 14.30
C LEU A 87 8.98 -17.96 15.27
N ASN A 88 8.11 -16.97 15.35
CA ASN A 88 6.91 -17.05 16.17
C ASN A 88 5.74 -17.70 15.42
N LYS A 89 4.82 -18.29 16.19
CA LYS A 89 3.50 -18.67 15.68
C LYS A 89 2.73 -17.40 15.27
N PRO A 90 1.98 -17.43 14.15
CA PRO A 90 1.10 -16.34 13.77
C PRO A 90 0.08 -16.07 14.88
N PHE A 91 -0.14 -14.80 15.21
CA PHE A 91 -1.22 -14.39 16.14
C PHE A 91 -2.51 -14.07 15.38
N TRP A 92 -2.45 -13.95 14.05
CA TRP A 92 -3.61 -13.73 13.19
C TRP A 92 -3.44 -14.48 11.88
N GLN A 93 -4.57 -15.02 11.39
CA GLN A 93 -4.68 -15.67 10.10
C GLN A 93 -5.98 -15.24 9.43
N THR A 94 -5.92 -14.99 8.13
CA THR A 94 -7.10 -14.65 7.31
C THR A 94 -6.91 -15.11 5.87
N VAL A 95 -7.94 -14.89 5.06
CA VAL A 95 -7.88 -15.08 3.60
C VAL A 95 -7.86 -13.72 2.94
N ALA A 96 -6.76 -13.41 2.27
CA ALA A 96 -6.68 -12.27 1.37
C ALA A 96 -7.44 -12.58 0.07
N ARG A 97 -8.17 -11.59 -0.44
CA ARG A 97 -8.87 -11.66 -1.72
C ARG A 97 -8.10 -10.88 -2.77
N LEU A 98 -8.11 -11.38 -4.00
CA LEU A 98 -7.62 -10.65 -5.16
C LEU A 98 -8.65 -9.59 -5.53
N GLU A 99 -8.25 -8.32 -5.54
CA GLU A 99 -9.06 -7.16 -5.88
C GLU A 99 -8.55 -6.52 -7.17
N ASN A 100 -9.45 -6.17 -8.07
CA ASN A 100 -9.07 -5.46 -9.29
C ASN A 100 -8.60 -4.03 -8.98
N VAL A 101 -7.51 -3.62 -9.60
CA VAL A 101 -7.06 -2.22 -9.64
C VAL A 101 -7.75 -1.54 -10.81
N GLY A 102 -8.51 -0.47 -10.54
CA GLY A 102 -9.31 0.19 -11.56
C GLY A 102 -10.74 -0.38 -11.69
N VAL A 103 -11.39 -0.06 -12.79
CA VAL A 103 -12.79 -0.41 -13.06
C VAL A 103 -12.85 -1.68 -13.90
N PRO A 104 -13.60 -2.71 -13.49
CA PRO A 104 -13.79 -3.91 -14.31
C PRO A 104 -14.32 -3.57 -15.70
N GLY A 105 -13.76 -4.18 -16.74
CA GLY A 105 -14.16 -3.96 -18.14
C GLY A 105 -13.55 -2.72 -18.79
N VAL A 106 -12.86 -1.86 -18.04
CA VAL A 106 -12.10 -0.74 -18.61
C VAL A 106 -10.67 -1.20 -18.87
N THR A 107 -10.24 -1.12 -20.12
CA THR A 107 -8.86 -1.44 -20.49
C THR A 107 -7.92 -0.39 -19.91
N THR A 108 -6.93 -0.84 -19.17
CA THR A 108 -5.85 0.00 -18.65
C THR A 108 -4.51 -0.51 -19.20
N SER A 109 -3.62 0.40 -19.55
CA SER A 109 -2.23 0.10 -19.91
C SER A 109 -1.35 -0.21 -18.70
N GLU A 110 -1.91 -0.07 -17.49
CA GLU A 110 -1.14 -0.28 -16.26
C GLU A 110 -0.74 -1.75 -16.08
N PRO A 111 0.50 -2.01 -15.66
CA PRO A 111 1.03 -3.36 -15.53
C PRO A 111 0.39 -4.14 -14.37
N VAL A 112 -0.10 -3.44 -13.33
CA VAL A 112 -0.76 -4.03 -12.18
C VAL A 112 -2.27 -3.93 -12.33
N LYS A 113 -2.92 -5.06 -12.61
CA LYS A 113 -4.38 -5.15 -12.80
C LYS A 113 -5.13 -5.61 -11.58
N ALA A 114 -4.46 -6.25 -10.63
CA ALA A 114 -5.06 -6.74 -9.40
C ALA A 114 -4.01 -6.85 -8.29
N LEU A 115 -4.47 -6.77 -7.04
CA LEU A 115 -3.64 -6.97 -5.85
C LEU A 115 -4.43 -7.72 -4.78
N TYR A 116 -3.74 -8.39 -3.88
CA TYR A 116 -4.38 -9.02 -2.74
C TYR A 116 -4.66 -8.01 -1.64
N VAL A 117 -5.80 -8.20 -0.97
CA VAL A 117 -6.19 -7.43 0.21
C VAL A 117 -6.50 -8.37 1.36
N ALA A 118 -5.79 -8.19 2.47
CA ALA A 118 -6.02 -8.87 3.74
C ALA A 118 -6.48 -7.86 4.79
N HIS A 119 -7.48 -8.24 5.59
CA HIS A 119 -7.90 -7.49 6.77
C HIS A 119 -7.39 -8.21 8.01
N VAL A 120 -6.65 -7.47 8.84
CA VAL A 120 -6.01 -8.00 10.05
C VAL A 120 -6.13 -6.99 11.19
N ARG A 121 -6.17 -7.48 12.44
CA ARG A 121 -6.11 -6.62 13.60
C ARG A 121 -4.72 -6.70 14.22
N VAL A 122 -4.06 -5.54 14.32
CA VAL A 122 -2.73 -5.41 14.91
C VAL A 122 -2.81 -4.50 16.13
N PRO A 123 -2.55 -5.02 17.35
CA PRO A 123 -2.87 -4.27 18.56
C PRO A 123 -1.82 -3.23 18.97
N ARG A 124 -0.60 -3.31 18.46
CA ARG A 124 0.51 -2.44 18.87
C ARG A 124 1.41 -2.07 17.69
N ALA A 125 2.08 -0.94 17.79
CA ALA A 125 3.14 -0.56 16.87
C ALA A 125 4.32 -1.55 16.91
N GLY A 126 5.11 -1.56 15.86
CA GLY A 126 6.30 -2.40 15.69
C GLY A 126 6.40 -3.04 14.31
N THR A 127 7.48 -3.79 14.11
CA THR A 127 7.70 -4.56 12.90
C THR A 127 7.07 -5.95 13.02
N TYR A 128 6.38 -6.35 11.97
CA TYR A 128 5.70 -7.63 11.87
C TYR A 128 6.14 -8.36 10.61
N TRP A 129 6.17 -9.68 10.70
CA TRP A 129 6.37 -10.55 9.55
C TRP A 129 5.02 -11.02 9.02
N VAL A 130 4.87 -11.00 7.71
CA VAL A 130 3.69 -11.50 7.02
C VAL A 130 4.09 -12.59 6.04
N LEU A 131 3.25 -13.62 5.93
CA LEU A 131 3.34 -14.69 4.94
C LEU A 131 2.05 -14.67 4.13
N ALA A 132 2.17 -14.68 2.83
CA ALA A 132 1.03 -14.93 1.94
C ALA A 132 1.29 -16.18 1.09
N ARG A 133 0.23 -16.98 0.95
CA ARG A 133 0.23 -18.21 0.15
C ARG A 133 -0.99 -18.21 -0.77
N PRO A 134 -0.83 -17.82 -2.04
CA PRO A 134 -1.87 -17.97 -3.04
C PRO A 134 -2.40 -19.41 -3.09
N LEU A 135 -3.71 -19.55 -3.20
CA LEU A 135 -4.37 -20.85 -3.22
C LEU A 135 -4.41 -21.38 -4.66
N GLY A 136 -3.65 -22.42 -4.94
CA GLY A 136 -3.52 -23.03 -6.25
C GLY A 136 -2.98 -24.47 -6.15
N ARG A 137 -2.66 -25.06 -7.30
CA ARG A 137 -2.13 -26.42 -7.37
C ARG A 137 -0.72 -26.53 -6.76
N VAL A 138 0.12 -25.52 -6.98
CA VAL A 138 1.48 -25.44 -6.43
C VAL A 138 1.45 -24.66 -5.12
N ARG A 139 2.15 -25.14 -4.12
CA ARG A 139 2.29 -24.46 -2.82
C ARG A 139 3.36 -23.37 -2.90
N ILE A 140 2.97 -22.20 -3.37
CA ILE A 140 3.85 -21.02 -3.40
C ILE A 140 3.67 -20.20 -2.12
N GLY A 141 4.73 -19.56 -1.65
CA GLY A 141 4.66 -18.72 -0.45
C GLY A 141 5.71 -17.63 -0.42
N GLY A 142 5.30 -16.42 -0.11
CA GLY A 142 6.17 -15.27 0.03
C GLY A 142 6.06 -14.65 1.42
N VAL A 143 7.18 -14.12 1.91
CA VAL A 143 7.25 -13.40 3.18
C VAL A 143 7.80 -12.00 2.96
N THR A 144 7.33 -11.07 3.79
CA THR A 144 7.87 -9.71 3.87
C THR A 144 7.63 -9.15 5.27
N GLN A 145 8.16 -7.96 5.53
CA GLN A 145 7.89 -7.22 6.74
C GLN A 145 6.91 -6.08 6.47
N VAL A 146 6.10 -5.78 7.48
CA VAL A 146 5.27 -4.58 7.53
C VAL A 146 5.59 -3.82 8.83
N VAL A 147 5.74 -2.50 8.71
CA VAL A 147 5.98 -1.63 9.86
C VAL A 147 4.66 -0.96 10.23
N VAL A 148 4.24 -1.13 11.46
CA VAL A 148 3.07 -0.47 12.05
C VAL A 148 3.60 0.62 12.97
N ASN A 149 3.42 1.87 12.59
CA ASN A 149 3.86 3.04 13.36
C ASN A 149 2.89 3.31 14.52
N GLU A 150 3.31 4.04 15.54
CA GLU A 150 2.41 4.43 16.63
C GLU A 150 1.23 5.23 16.14
N HIS A 151 1.48 6.14 15.19
CA HIS A 151 0.49 6.97 14.54
C HIS A 151 0.64 6.93 13.03
N SER A 152 -0.49 6.92 12.32
CA SER A 152 -0.50 7.18 10.88
C SER A 152 -0.11 8.63 10.60
N THR A 153 0.60 8.88 9.51
CA THR A 153 0.91 10.25 9.08
C THR A 153 -0.30 10.95 8.46
N SER A 154 -1.18 10.18 7.82
CA SER A 154 -2.44 10.69 7.26
C SER A 154 -3.53 10.77 8.33
N PRO A 155 -4.61 11.56 8.13
CA PRO A 155 -5.72 11.65 9.06
C PRO A 155 -6.23 10.28 9.51
N ALA A 156 -6.33 10.08 10.82
CA ALA A 156 -6.79 8.82 11.38
C ALA A 156 -8.32 8.70 11.29
N VAL A 157 -8.83 7.47 11.21
CA VAL A 157 -10.28 7.20 11.32
C VAL A 157 -10.80 7.74 12.66
N GLY A 158 -11.92 8.46 12.63
CA GLY A 158 -12.53 9.13 13.77
C GLY A 158 -12.09 10.59 13.97
N THR A 159 -10.98 11.03 13.39
CA THR A 159 -10.55 12.44 13.49
C THR A 159 -11.36 13.34 12.56
N ARG A 160 -11.38 14.65 12.84
CA ARG A 160 -11.98 15.64 11.94
C ARG A 160 -11.15 15.79 10.67
N ALA A 161 -11.82 15.92 9.52
CA ALA A 161 -11.17 16.24 8.26
C ALA A 161 -10.70 17.72 8.27
N PHE A 162 -9.61 18.00 7.55
CA PHE A 162 -9.11 19.36 7.38
C PHE A 162 -10.04 20.17 6.46
N PRO A 163 -10.42 21.40 6.83
CA PRO A 163 -11.32 22.24 6.04
C PRO A 163 -10.59 22.91 4.87
N SER A 164 -9.98 22.11 4.03
CA SER A 164 -9.18 22.57 2.89
C SER A 164 -10.05 23.21 1.81
N HIS A 165 -9.76 24.47 1.48
CA HIS A 165 -10.36 25.18 0.35
C HIS A 165 -9.74 24.69 -0.97
N THR A 166 -10.08 23.45 -1.37
CA THR A 166 -9.60 22.87 -2.62
C THR A 166 -10.27 23.57 -3.82
N PRO A 167 -9.54 23.73 -4.95
CA PRO A 167 -10.08 24.42 -6.11
C PRO A 167 -11.22 23.60 -6.75
N THR A 168 -12.17 24.32 -7.36
CA THR A 168 -13.35 23.76 -8.01
C THR A 168 -13.48 24.28 -9.43
N LEU A 169 -14.40 23.71 -10.21
CA LEU A 169 -14.74 24.25 -11.53
C LEU A 169 -15.17 25.72 -11.48
N ALA A 170 -15.85 26.13 -10.41
CA ALA A 170 -16.27 27.51 -10.23
C ALA A 170 -15.05 28.43 -10.00
N THR A 171 -14.16 28.06 -9.07
CA THR A 171 -12.95 28.87 -8.77
C THR A 171 -11.93 28.89 -9.91
N ALA A 172 -11.91 27.85 -10.75
CA ALA A 172 -11.06 27.76 -11.93
C ALA A 172 -11.74 28.27 -13.22
N HIS A 173 -12.92 28.92 -13.10
CA HIS A 173 -13.68 29.44 -14.27
C HIS A 173 -13.88 28.38 -15.37
N GLY A 174 -14.15 27.12 -14.96
CA GLY A 174 -14.38 26.00 -15.87
C GLY A 174 -13.12 25.35 -16.46
N ARG A 175 -11.91 25.88 -16.17
CA ARG A 175 -10.63 25.37 -16.71
C ARG A 175 -10.20 24.08 -15.98
N THR A 176 -10.56 22.94 -16.56
CA THR A 176 -10.27 21.61 -15.96
C THR A 176 -8.78 21.30 -15.90
N SER A 177 -7.95 21.81 -16.81
CA SER A 177 -6.50 21.61 -16.83
C SER A 177 -5.80 22.18 -15.60
N GLU A 178 -6.39 23.15 -14.90
CA GLU A 178 -5.89 23.68 -13.64
C GLU A 178 -6.21 22.77 -12.44
N LEU A 179 -7.18 21.85 -12.60
CA LEU A 179 -7.75 21.06 -11.51
C LEU A 179 -7.36 19.60 -11.55
N THR A 180 -7.01 19.09 -12.72
CA THR A 180 -6.70 17.66 -12.88
C THR A 180 -5.78 17.40 -14.08
N THR A 181 -4.90 16.44 -13.93
CA THR A 181 -4.06 15.91 -15.02
C THR A 181 -4.71 14.72 -15.72
N ARG A 182 -5.90 14.28 -15.30
CA ARG A 182 -6.64 13.18 -15.92
C ARG A 182 -7.22 13.61 -17.26
N VAL A 183 -7.06 12.74 -18.26
CA VAL A 183 -7.61 12.95 -19.62
C VAL A 183 -8.46 11.72 -20.00
N PRO A 184 -9.72 11.90 -20.40
CA PRO A 184 -10.54 13.10 -20.25
C PRO A 184 -10.89 13.41 -18.78
N PRO A 185 -11.07 14.68 -18.40
CA PRO A 185 -11.42 15.07 -17.05
C PRO A 185 -12.87 14.67 -16.70
N ASP A 186 -13.13 14.20 -15.49
CA ASP A 186 -14.48 14.07 -14.96
C ASP A 186 -14.87 15.35 -14.21
N ARG A 187 -15.66 16.19 -14.86
CA ARG A 187 -16.14 17.45 -14.26
C ARG A 187 -16.95 17.24 -12.97
N GLY A 188 -17.57 16.06 -12.79
CA GLY A 188 -18.33 15.75 -11.59
C GLY A 188 -17.48 15.59 -10.33
N LEU A 189 -16.19 15.20 -10.48
CA LEU A 189 -15.23 15.11 -9.39
C LEU A 189 -14.59 16.46 -9.02
N LEU A 190 -14.87 17.52 -9.79
CA LEU A 190 -14.27 18.84 -9.67
C LEU A 190 -15.29 19.92 -9.23
N ARG A 191 -16.50 19.50 -8.83
CA ARG A 191 -17.62 20.41 -8.51
C ARG A 191 -17.54 21.03 -7.12
N TYR A 192 -17.02 20.29 -6.15
CA TYR A 192 -17.08 20.64 -4.74
C TYR A 192 -15.68 20.77 -4.15
N SER A 193 -15.49 21.68 -3.22
CA SER A 193 -14.32 21.70 -2.37
C SER A 193 -14.56 20.89 -1.08
N ILE A 194 -13.47 20.52 -0.41
CA ILE A 194 -13.55 19.88 0.91
C ILE A 194 -14.22 20.80 1.91
N ALA A 195 -13.80 22.07 1.97
CA ALA A 195 -14.35 23.06 2.91
C ALA A 195 -15.86 23.26 2.71
N GLU A 196 -16.33 23.46 1.46
CA GLU A 196 -17.77 23.59 1.15
C GLU A 196 -18.55 22.34 1.55
N SER A 197 -17.97 21.14 1.40
CA SER A 197 -18.63 19.90 1.76
C SER A 197 -18.78 19.76 3.26
N LEU A 198 -17.76 20.16 4.03
CA LEU A 198 -17.80 20.18 5.49
C LEU A 198 -18.82 21.22 6.02
N THR A 199 -18.83 22.44 5.48
CA THR A 199 -19.78 23.48 5.84
C THR A 199 -21.25 23.09 5.55
N ALA A 200 -21.44 22.36 4.43
CA ALA A 200 -22.76 21.86 4.05
C ALA A 200 -23.18 20.59 4.81
N HIS A 201 -22.35 20.07 5.73
CA HIS A 201 -22.57 18.79 6.40
C HIS A 201 -22.87 17.64 5.42
N ALA A 202 -22.34 17.72 4.20
CA ALA A 202 -22.54 16.69 3.19
C ALA A 202 -21.49 15.58 3.35
N PRO A 203 -21.87 14.30 3.37
CA PRO A 203 -20.90 13.23 3.34
C PRO A 203 -20.14 13.23 2.00
N PHE A 204 -18.84 12.89 2.02
CA PHE A 204 -18.07 12.91 0.78
C PHE A 204 -16.93 11.90 0.76
N VAL A 205 -16.53 11.56 -0.46
CA VAL A 205 -15.30 10.85 -0.79
C VAL A 205 -14.34 11.87 -1.39
N VAL A 206 -13.13 11.97 -0.83
CA VAL A 206 -12.05 12.77 -1.42
C VAL A 206 -10.85 11.91 -1.77
N THR A 207 -10.33 12.10 -2.98
CA THR A 207 -9.16 11.38 -3.49
C THR A 207 -8.05 12.36 -3.86
N PHE A 208 -6.89 12.17 -3.25
CA PHE A 208 -5.64 12.84 -3.60
C PHE A 208 -4.87 11.94 -4.54
N ALA A 209 -4.75 12.34 -5.79
CA ALA A 209 -4.10 11.54 -6.83
C ALA A 209 -3.59 12.46 -7.95
N THR A 210 -2.51 12.04 -8.63
CA THR A 210 -1.98 12.73 -9.81
C THR A 210 -1.89 11.75 -10.98
N PRO A 211 -2.94 11.60 -11.80
CA PRO A 211 -2.99 10.60 -12.87
C PRO A 211 -1.79 10.63 -13.83
N ARG A 212 -1.31 11.82 -14.19
CA ARG A 212 -0.22 11.97 -15.15
C ARG A 212 1.17 11.70 -14.56
N TRP A 213 1.40 12.04 -13.27
CA TRP A 213 2.73 12.07 -12.68
C TRP A 213 2.95 10.99 -11.61
N CYS A 214 2.02 10.07 -11.50
CA CYS A 214 2.02 9.03 -10.47
C CYS A 214 3.15 8.01 -10.70
N THR A 215 4.09 7.95 -9.78
CA THR A 215 5.21 7.00 -9.84
C THR A 215 4.78 5.55 -9.64
N SER A 216 3.75 5.32 -8.82
CA SER A 216 3.18 3.98 -8.58
C SER A 216 2.28 3.49 -9.71
N ARG A 217 1.96 4.34 -10.68
CA ARG A 217 1.03 4.06 -11.81
C ARG A 217 -0.36 3.60 -11.39
N THR A 218 -0.78 3.90 -10.18
CA THR A 218 -2.09 3.49 -9.66
C THR A 218 -3.08 4.65 -9.49
N CYS A 219 -2.63 5.90 -9.60
CA CYS A 219 -3.49 7.08 -9.43
C CYS A 219 -4.57 7.19 -10.52
N GLY A 220 -4.23 6.94 -11.78
CA GLY A 220 -5.21 6.90 -12.87
C GLY A 220 -6.34 5.90 -12.58
N PRO A 221 -6.03 4.61 -12.39
CA PRO A 221 -7.01 3.60 -12.00
C PRO A 221 -7.82 3.94 -10.75
N VAL A 222 -7.22 4.58 -9.74
CA VAL A 222 -7.95 4.99 -8.52
C VAL A 222 -8.94 6.11 -8.83
N VAL A 223 -8.58 7.11 -9.63
CA VAL A 223 -9.51 8.16 -10.06
C VAL A 223 -10.66 7.59 -10.90
N ASP A 224 -10.38 6.57 -11.74
CA ASP A 224 -11.41 5.85 -12.50
C ASP A 224 -12.40 5.11 -11.57
N VAL A 225 -11.90 4.46 -10.51
CA VAL A 225 -12.74 3.83 -9.47
C VAL A 225 -13.62 4.86 -8.77
N VAL A 226 -13.07 6.03 -8.40
CA VAL A 226 -13.84 7.10 -7.76
C VAL A 226 -14.89 7.68 -8.70
N GLN A 227 -14.57 7.83 -9.98
CA GLN A 227 -15.53 8.23 -11.01
C GLN A 227 -16.68 7.22 -11.16
N ALA A 228 -16.35 5.92 -11.22
CA ALA A 228 -17.34 4.86 -11.32
C ALA A 228 -18.23 4.81 -10.08
N ALA A 229 -17.66 4.94 -8.88
CA ALA A 229 -18.42 5.05 -7.64
C ALA A 229 -19.34 6.27 -7.63
N ARG A 230 -18.87 7.46 -8.06
CA ARG A 230 -19.72 8.65 -8.21
C ARG A 230 -20.93 8.39 -9.10
N ARG A 231 -20.74 7.69 -10.22
CA ARG A 231 -21.86 7.33 -11.11
C ARG A 231 -22.84 6.36 -10.44
N GLN A 232 -22.31 5.37 -9.73
CA GLN A 232 -23.11 4.37 -9.01
C GLN A 232 -23.95 4.99 -7.89
N PHE A 233 -23.47 6.06 -7.25
CA PHE A 233 -24.16 6.76 -6.15
C PHE A 233 -24.69 8.13 -6.58
N ALA A 234 -25.00 8.34 -7.86
CA ALA A 234 -25.42 9.63 -8.41
C ALA A 234 -26.72 10.16 -7.79
N SER A 235 -27.61 9.30 -7.30
CA SER A 235 -28.87 9.65 -6.63
C SER A 235 -28.71 9.93 -5.14
N SER A 236 -27.52 9.74 -4.56
CA SER A 236 -27.25 10.00 -3.14
C SER A 236 -26.76 11.42 -2.90
N LEU A 237 -26.73 11.83 -1.63
CA LEU A 237 -26.16 13.11 -1.19
C LEU A 237 -24.63 13.07 -1.08
N VAL A 238 -23.99 11.94 -1.34
CA VAL A 238 -22.55 11.78 -1.21
C VAL A 238 -21.84 12.55 -2.33
N ARG A 239 -20.95 13.45 -1.95
CA ARG A 239 -20.10 14.20 -2.88
C ARG A 239 -18.82 13.40 -3.18
N PHE A 240 -18.30 13.53 -4.38
CA PHE A 240 -17.04 12.91 -4.79
C PHE A 240 -16.10 13.99 -5.28
N ILE A 241 -14.87 14.01 -4.73
CA ILE A 241 -13.91 15.09 -4.93
C ILE A 241 -12.56 14.47 -5.35
N HIS A 242 -11.98 15.01 -6.41
CA HIS A 242 -10.60 14.72 -6.81
C HIS A 242 -9.74 15.95 -6.58
N VAL A 243 -8.61 15.76 -5.93
CA VAL A 243 -7.60 16.80 -5.65
C VAL A 243 -6.27 16.34 -6.22
N GLU A 244 -5.67 17.15 -7.08
CA GLU A 244 -4.29 16.93 -7.54
C GLU A 244 -3.29 17.05 -6.39
N VAL A 245 -2.12 16.49 -6.58
CA VAL A 245 -1.08 16.38 -5.56
C VAL A 245 -0.05 17.51 -5.68
N TYR A 246 0.31 17.90 -6.90
CA TYR A 246 1.36 18.89 -7.14
C TYR A 246 0.82 20.29 -7.36
N ALA A 247 1.58 21.30 -6.95
CA ALA A 247 1.25 22.70 -7.16
C ALA A 247 1.23 23.01 -8.67
N GLY A 248 0.10 23.59 -9.15
CA GLY A 248 -0.10 23.87 -10.57
C GLY A 248 -0.01 22.64 -11.47
N ASN A 249 -0.30 21.45 -10.92
CA ASN A 249 -0.23 20.17 -11.64
C ASN A 249 1.16 19.85 -12.22
N ASP A 250 2.24 20.37 -11.63
CA ASP A 250 3.62 20.21 -12.07
C ASP A 250 4.50 19.69 -10.91
N PRO A 251 5.08 18.48 -11.00
CA PRO A 251 5.93 17.90 -9.95
C PRO A 251 7.14 18.79 -9.58
N ARG A 252 7.65 19.59 -10.52
CA ARG A 252 8.79 20.50 -10.28
C ARG A 252 8.46 21.59 -9.27
N LYS A 253 7.19 21.92 -9.07
CA LYS A 253 6.71 22.89 -8.10
C LYS A 253 6.46 22.29 -6.70
N GLY A 254 6.71 20.98 -6.54
CA GLY A 254 6.48 20.26 -5.29
C GLY A 254 4.99 20.06 -4.97
N TYR A 255 4.75 19.49 -3.79
CA TYR A 255 3.39 19.20 -3.34
C TYR A 255 2.58 20.49 -3.11
N ASN A 256 1.29 20.47 -3.46
CA ASN A 256 0.38 21.58 -3.18
C ASN A 256 0.07 21.69 -1.68
N ARG A 257 -0.56 22.81 -1.28
CA ARG A 257 -0.86 23.10 0.13
C ARG A 257 -1.83 22.08 0.73
N TRP A 258 -2.84 21.64 0.00
CA TRP A 258 -3.87 20.72 0.50
C TRP A 258 -3.31 19.34 0.79
N TYR A 259 -2.45 18.83 -0.06
CA TYR A 259 -1.73 17.58 0.17
C TYR A 259 -0.87 17.64 1.44
N ARG A 260 -0.20 18.77 1.68
CA ARG A 260 0.59 19.03 2.90
C ARG A 260 -0.29 19.21 4.14
N GLU A 261 -1.43 19.91 4.05
CA GLU A 261 -2.42 20.05 5.13
C GLU A 261 -2.91 18.69 5.63
N TRP A 262 -3.07 17.72 4.74
CA TRP A 262 -3.49 16.35 5.08
C TRP A 262 -2.33 15.45 5.51
N HIS A 263 -1.12 15.97 5.65
CA HIS A 263 0.10 15.26 6.06
C HIS A 263 0.40 14.01 5.23
N LEU A 264 0.03 14.01 3.96
CA LEU A 264 0.20 12.87 3.07
C LEU A 264 1.68 12.76 2.64
N ARG A 265 2.18 11.53 2.57
CA ARG A 265 3.58 11.23 2.18
C ARG A 265 3.68 10.33 0.96
N SER A 266 2.56 9.82 0.50
CA SER A 266 2.45 8.94 -0.66
C SER A 266 1.16 9.22 -1.40
N GLU A 267 1.01 8.68 -2.58
CA GLU A 267 -0.18 8.78 -3.42
C GLU A 267 -0.47 7.46 -4.14
N PRO A 268 -1.73 7.18 -4.44
CA PRO A 268 -2.94 7.93 -4.12
C PRO A 268 -3.46 7.67 -2.70
N TRP A 269 -4.28 8.61 -2.19
CA TRP A 269 -5.07 8.44 -0.98
C TRP A 269 -6.54 8.71 -1.24
N THR A 270 -7.41 7.93 -0.63
CA THR A 270 -8.85 8.16 -0.67
C THR A 270 -9.42 8.12 0.74
N PHE A 271 -10.20 9.14 1.11
CA PHE A 271 -10.85 9.27 2.41
C PHE A 271 -12.36 9.34 2.24
N LEU A 272 -13.09 8.72 3.15
CA LEU A 272 -14.53 8.82 3.28
C LEU A 272 -14.83 9.66 4.51
N ILE A 273 -15.53 10.77 4.32
CA ILE A 273 -15.86 11.73 5.37
C ILE A 273 -17.37 11.73 5.59
N GLY A 274 -17.79 11.49 6.82
CA GLY A 274 -19.21 11.53 7.18
C GLY A 274 -19.77 12.94 7.24
N ALA A 275 -21.09 13.07 7.33
CA ALA A 275 -21.79 14.34 7.51
C ALA A 275 -21.37 15.09 8.79
N ASP A 276 -20.83 14.36 9.78
CA ASP A 276 -20.25 14.91 11.01
C ASP A 276 -18.82 15.48 10.83
N GLY A 277 -18.30 15.49 9.60
CA GLY A 277 -16.99 15.98 9.23
C GLY A 277 -15.82 15.09 9.70
N ARG A 278 -16.09 13.85 10.11
CA ARG A 278 -15.05 12.92 10.56
C ARG A 278 -14.68 11.89 9.50
N VAL A 279 -13.40 11.50 9.49
CA VAL A 279 -12.91 10.40 8.67
C VAL A 279 -13.57 9.09 9.12
N LYS A 280 -14.33 8.47 8.25
CA LYS A 280 -15.00 7.17 8.49
C LYS A 280 -14.20 5.99 7.97
N ALA A 281 -13.51 6.17 6.86
CA ALA A 281 -12.61 5.18 6.28
C ALA A 281 -11.53 5.86 5.45
N LYS A 282 -10.42 5.17 5.22
CA LYS A 282 -9.35 5.64 4.34
C LYS A 282 -8.71 4.47 3.59
N PHE A 283 -8.24 4.75 2.39
CA PHE A 283 -7.49 3.83 1.55
C PHE A 283 -6.16 4.47 1.16
N ALA A 284 -5.07 3.82 1.53
CA ALA A 284 -3.74 4.13 1.04
C ALA A 284 -3.46 3.28 -0.22
N GLY A 285 -3.04 3.91 -1.30
CA GLY A 285 -2.78 3.22 -2.56
C GLY A 285 -4.07 2.78 -3.29
N SER A 286 -3.96 1.69 -4.03
CA SER A 286 -5.05 1.18 -4.85
C SER A 286 -6.18 0.56 -4.03
N MET A 287 -7.39 0.71 -4.54
CA MET A 287 -8.60 0.06 -4.05
C MET A 287 -9.47 -0.39 -5.22
N SER A 288 -10.30 -1.39 -5.01
CA SER A 288 -11.28 -1.80 -6.01
C SER A 288 -12.57 -0.99 -5.91
N LEU A 289 -13.33 -0.95 -7.01
CA LEU A 289 -14.68 -0.36 -7.01
C LEU A 289 -15.59 -1.05 -5.97
N ARG A 290 -15.44 -2.37 -5.81
CA ARG A 290 -16.18 -3.15 -4.81
C ARG A 290 -15.89 -2.69 -3.38
N GLU A 291 -14.61 -2.46 -3.04
CA GLU A 291 -14.21 -1.97 -1.72
C GLU A 291 -14.75 -0.57 -1.46
N LEU A 292 -14.56 0.35 -2.41
CA LEU A 292 -15.03 1.72 -2.27
C LEU A 292 -16.56 1.77 -2.15
N ALA A 293 -17.29 1.05 -3.02
CA ALA A 293 -18.75 1.01 -2.96
C ALA A 293 -19.30 0.42 -1.66
N ALA A 294 -18.64 -0.64 -1.14
CA ALA A 294 -19.00 -1.21 0.16
C ALA A 294 -18.76 -0.21 1.32
N ALA A 295 -17.64 0.52 1.27
CA ALA A 295 -17.33 1.54 2.28
C ALA A 295 -18.31 2.73 2.21
N VAL A 296 -18.69 3.21 1.02
CA VAL A 296 -19.68 4.26 0.84
C VAL A 296 -21.03 3.86 1.45
N ARG A 297 -21.54 2.64 1.11
CA ARG A 297 -22.79 2.13 1.68
C ARG A 297 -22.75 2.01 3.20
N ARG A 298 -21.63 1.59 3.75
CA ARG A 298 -21.50 1.34 5.19
C ARG A 298 -21.38 2.61 6.00
N PHE A 299 -20.72 3.62 5.48
CA PHE A 299 -20.26 4.76 6.29
C PHE A 299 -20.85 6.10 5.87
N LEU A 300 -21.39 6.24 4.65
CA LEU A 300 -21.84 7.51 4.13
C LEU A 300 -23.34 7.51 3.75
N LEU A 301 -23.98 6.34 3.69
CA LEU A 301 -25.42 6.17 3.51
C LEU A 301 -26.06 5.61 4.77
#